data_47515fe64dc83f09976ca2410e136065
#
_entry.id   47515fe64dc83f09976ca2410e136065
#
_cell.length_a   1.000
_cell.length_b   1.000
_cell.length_c   1.000
_cell.angle_alpha   90.00
_cell.angle_beta   90.00
_cell.angle_gamma   90.00
#
_symmetry.space_group_name_H-M   'P 1'
#
loop_
_entity.id
_entity.type
_entity.pdbx_description
1 polymer ?
#
loop_
_entity_poly.entity_id
_entity_poly.type
_entity_poly.pdbx_seq_one_letter_code
_entity_poly.pdbx_strand_id
1 'polypeptide(L)'
;MAKLSSMPPTHQKLRGGYYTPQPVADFLAWWAIRSPRDRVLEPSCGDGILVESAIKALIERGAERRKAANLVQGVEIEQAERLKVLERIQALGCHSQAANIHLGDFFTYCKENLADDGLLALCEQREMASFDVIIGNPPFIRYQNFQEEQRKPAFEIMQRAGLAPNRLTNSWVPFVVAASSLLSEQGRMALVIPAELLQVNYAAELRRFLSDYFRQITLITFQKLVFDGIQQEVVLVLAERSGNGVSGIRTVELSGIDDLADYEHTDFIHRELKPMDHSTEKWTQYFLSKKEIGLLRELRAHPQLTESGKVIDVDVGIVTGQNDFFVLSGARAKELSLKKFTRCLVSRSGHLKGTIFSEADWQANAEQELPAYLLDLPDRELSELTEAAQKYVVFGQDADFDKGFKCRIRKRWYVVPSVWTPDAFMLRQVHGYPKLILNDAKTTCTDTIHRVRFRNGANGSLIVAAFLNSLTFAFSEVTGRSYGGGVLELEPNEAEKLPLPLKNAERLDIFELHEMLLADRVDDVLEITGKVLLIDGLGLSRREAKALREIWQRLRDRRINRKHSAVRRAAVS
;
A
#
# COMPACT_ATOMS: atom_id res chain seq x y z
N MET A 1 9.49 -22.52 -18.19
CA MET A 1 9.96 -21.12 -18.23
C MET A 1 11.05 -20.95 -17.19
N ALA A 2 12.26 -20.61 -17.64
CA ALA A 2 13.43 -20.50 -16.79
C ALA A 2 13.21 -19.44 -15.69
N LYS A 3 13.52 -19.80 -14.42
CA LYS A 3 13.63 -18.83 -13.32
C LYS A 3 14.68 -17.80 -13.73
N LEU A 4 14.28 -16.56 -13.96
CA LEU A 4 15.19 -15.44 -13.92
C LEU A 4 15.79 -15.43 -12.50
N SER A 5 17.03 -15.87 -12.37
CA SER A 5 17.80 -15.74 -11.15
C SER A 5 17.87 -14.26 -10.82
N SER A 6 17.18 -13.85 -9.77
CA SER A 6 17.30 -12.48 -9.24
C SER A 6 18.75 -12.28 -8.83
N MET A 7 19.47 -11.43 -9.55
CA MET A 7 20.78 -10.95 -9.07
C MET A 7 20.60 -10.45 -7.62
N PRO A 8 21.59 -10.69 -6.75
CA PRO A 8 21.53 -10.16 -5.40
C PRO A 8 21.31 -8.65 -5.46
N PRO A 9 20.45 -8.09 -4.60
CA PRO A 9 20.15 -6.66 -4.61
C PRO A 9 21.46 -5.88 -4.46
N THR A 10 21.69 -4.89 -5.31
CA THR A 10 22.85 -4.01 -5.20
C THR A 10 22.84 -3.33 -3.84
N HIS A 11 24.01 -2.97 -3.30
CA HIS A 11 24.18 -2.28 -2.03
C HIS A 11 23.28 -1.04 -1.92
N GLN A 12 23.06 -0.34 -3.02
CA GLN A 12 22.15 0.80 -3.15
C GLN A 12 20.67 0.42 -2.97
N LYS A 13 20.21 -0.72 -3.53
CA LYS A 13 18.85 -1.23 -3.33
C LYS A 13 18.56 -1.63 -1.87
N LEU A 14 19.54 -2.16 -1.17
CA LEU A 14 19.41 -2.52 0.24
C LEU A 14 19.23 -1.30 1.15
N ARG A 15 19.79 -0.15 0.76
CA ARG A 15 19.67 1.14 1.46
C ARG A 15 18.41 1.91 1.10
N GLY A 16 17.56 1.42 0.19
CA GLY A 16 16.34 2.12 -0.24
C GLY A 16 16.60 3.45 -0.97
N GLY A 17 17.85 3.69 -1.43
CA GLY A 17 18.24 4.91 -2.13
C GLY A 17 17.90 4.84 -3.62
N TYR A 18 17.04 5.74 -4.07
CA TYR A 18 16.69 5.93 -5.47
C TYR A 18 16.95 7.38 -5.86
N TYR A 19 17.78 7.60 -6.88
CA TYR A 19 18.03 8.95 -7.36
C TYR A 19 16.77 9.55 -7.96
N THR A 20 16.49 10.79 -7.57
CA THR A 20 15.32 11.53 -8.04
C THR A 20 15.53 11.94 -9.50
N PRO A 21 14.58 11.71 -10.42
CA PRO A 21 14.66 12.25 -11.77
C PRO A 21 14.71 13.78 -11.77
N GLN A 22 15.49 14.38 -12.67
CA GLN A 22 15.64 15.84 -12.76
C GLN A 22 14.31 16.59 -12.83
N PRO A 23 13.29 16.18 -13.66
CA PRO A 23 12.01 16.89 -13.70
C PRO A 23 11.28 16.92 -12.34
N VAL A 24 11.42 15.86 -11.55
CA VAL A 24 10.83 15.80 -10.21
C VAL A 24 11.57 16.73 -9.25
N ALA A 25 12.91 16.71 -9.27
CA ALA A 25 13.72 17.56 -8.40
C ALA A 25 13.47 19.06 -8.68
N ASP A 26 13.45 19.43 -9.96
CA ASP A 26 13.20 20.82 -10.39
C ASP A 26 11.78 21.27 -9.99
N PHE A 27 10.78 20.40 -10.18
CA PHE A 27 9.40 20.69 -9.79
C PHE A 27 9.25 20.89 -8.27
N LEU A 28 9.84 20.01 -7.45
CA LEU A 28 9.77 20.14 -5.98
C LEU A 28 10.42 21.43 -5.50
N ALA A 29 11.59 21.76 -6.04
CA ALA A 29 12.30 23.00 -5.71
C ALA A 29 11.51 24.24 -6.17
N TRP A 30 11.01 24.26 -7.41
CA TRP A 30 10.18 25.34 -7.95
C TRP A 30 8.92 25.59 -7.12
N TRP A 31 8.22 24.53 -6.70
CA TRP A 31 7.00 24.65 -5.91
C TRP A 31 7.27 25.14 -4.49
N ALA A 32 8.30 24.60 -3.85
CA ALA A 32 8.57 24.86 -2.43
C ALA A 32 9.26 26.21 -2.18
N ILE A 33 10.18 26.61 -3.04
CA ILE A 33 11.00 27.83 -2.88
C ILE A 33 10.27 29.01 -3.49
N ARG A 34 9.88 29.99 -2.67
CA ARG A 34 9.11 31.17 -3.09
C ARG A 34 9.86 32.48 -2.88
N SER A 35 10.94 32.46 -2.09
CA SER A 35 11.74 33.64 -1.77
C SER A 35 13.22 33.38 -2.02
N PRO A 36 13.98 34.40 -2.45
CA PRO A 36 15.43 34.28 -2.56
C PRO A 36 16.15 34.13 -1.20
N ARG A 37 15.43 34.19 -0.12
CA ARG A 37 15.93 34.09 1.26
C ARG A 37 15.48 32.82 1.97
N ASP A 38 14.69 31.96 1.31
CA ASP A 38 14.20 30.72 1.90
C ASP A 38 15.39 29.84 2.33
N ARG A 39 15.38 29.41 3.59
CA ARG A 39 16.34 28.42 4.13
C ARG A 39 15.82 27.02 3.81
N VAL A 40 16.63 26.26 3.09
CA VAL A 40 16.23 24.96 2.54
C VAL A 40 16.96 23.83 3.25
N LEU A 41 16.27 22.78 3.66
CA LEU A 41 16.84 21.52 4.13
C LEU A 41 16.55 20.39 3.14
N GLU A 42 17.58 19.62 2.81
CA GLU A 42 17.48 18.32 2.13
C GLU A 42 18.00 17.24 3.09
N PRO A 43 17.11 16.37 3.64
CA PRO A 43 17.46 15.47 4.75
C PRO A 43 18.21 14.19 4.34
N SER A 44 18.37 13.92 3.02
CA SER A 44 19.03 12.71 2.50
C SER A 44 19.55 12.91 1.08
N CYS A 45 20.63 13.72 0.96
CA CYS A 45 21.05 14.34 -0.30
C CYS A 45 21.33 13.38 -1.47
N GLY A 46 21.76 12.14 -1.19
CA GLY A 46 22.18 11.20 -2.23
C GLY A 46 23.22 11.81 -3.17
N ASP A 47 22.94 11.79 -4.48
CA ASP A 47 23.84 12.38 -5.50
C ASP A 47 23.74 13.91 -5.60
N GLY A 48 22.87 14.56 -4.81
CA GLY A 48 22.75 16.01 -4.73
C GLY A 48 21.85 16.69 -5.75
N ILE A 49 21.06 15.93 -6.51
CA ILE A 49 20.18 16.51 -7.54
C ILE A 49 19.15 17.49 -6.96
N LEU A 50 18.56 17.17 -5.80
CA LEU A 50 17.61 18.05 -5.10
C LEU A 50 18.30 19.31 -4.55
N VAL A 51 19.53 19.18 -4.04
CA VAL A 51 20.34 20.33 -3.59
C VAL A 51 20.65 21.25 -4.78
N GLU A 52 21.04 20.68 -5.93
CA GLU A 52 21.28 21.43 -7.16
C GLU A 52 20.03 22.19 -7.61
N SER A 53 18.88 21.52 -7.67
CA SER A 53 17.60 22.13 -8.06
C SER A 53 17.16 23.22 -7.06
N ALA A 54 17.40 23.04 -5.75
CA ALA A 54 17.13 24.06 -4.75
C ALA A 54 17.98 25.33 -4.96
N ILE A 55 19.28 25.19 -5.21
CA ILE A 55 20.16 26.31 -5.48
C ILE A 55 19.73 27.05 -6.75
N LYS A 56 19.39 26.32 -7.82
CA LYS A 56 18.88 26.92 -9.07
C LYS A 56 17.58 27.70 -8.81
N ALA A 57 16.63 27.13 -8.10
CA ALA A 57 15.37 27.79 -7.78
C ALA A 57 15.58 29.06 -6.93
N LEU A 58 16.49 29.06 -5.94
CA LEU A 58 16.85 30.27 -5.19
C LEU A 58 17.41 31.36 -6.08
N ILE A 59 18.32 31.02 -7.01
CA ILE A 59 18.91 31.96 -7.98
C ILE A 59 17.83 32.55 -8.91
N GLU A 60 16.91 31.70 -9.39
CA GLU A 60 15.79 32.15 -10.24
C GLU A 60 14.84 33.09 -9.48
N ARG A 61 14.68 32.92 -8.15
CA ARG A 61 13.94 33.86 -7.29
C ARG A 61 14.71 35.14 -6.96
N GLY A 62 15.96 35.26 -7.40
CA GLY A 62 16.78 36.47 -7.24
C GLY A 62 17.86 36.39 -6.13
N ALA A 63 18.15 35.22 -5.61
CA ALA A 63 19.28 35.04 -4.71
C ALA A 63 20.60 35.26 -5.44
N GLU A 64 21.57 35.91 -4.79
CA GLU A 64 22.91 36.02 -5.31
C GLU A 64 23.55 34.63 -5.46
N ARG A 65 24.03 34.27 -6.65
CA ARG A 65 24.58 32.95 -6.95
C ARG A 65 25.59 32.45 -5.92
N ARG A 66 26.50 33.32 -5.48
CA ARG A 66 27.52 32.94 -4.49
C ARG A 66 26.98 32.67 -3.10
N LYS A 67 25.82 33.25 -2.78
CA LYS A 67 25.14 33.10 -1.46
C LYS A 67 24.05 32.06 -1.46
N ALA A 68 23.50 31.68 -2.61
CA ALA A 68 22.40 30.74 -2.72
C ALA A 68 22.74 29.37 -2.05
N ALA A 69 23.97 28.90 -2.25
CA ALA A 69 24.42 27.65 -1.62
C ALA A 69 24.46 27.70 -0.08
N ASN A 70 24.66 28.90 0.53
CA ASN A 70 24.63 29.03 1.99
C ASN A 70 23.25 28.87 2.61
N LEU A 71 22.19 29.03 1.80
CA LEU A 71 20.80 28.87 2.22
C LEU A 71 20.33 27.42 2.16
N VAL A 72 21.13 26.55 1.53
CA VAL A 72 20.78 25.12 1.41
C VAL A 72 21.64 24.32 2.36
N GLN A 73 20.97 23.63 3.27
CA GLN A 73 21.56 22.64 4.17
C GLN A 73 21.18 21.25 3.73
N GLY A 74 22.13 20.33 3.75
CA GLY A 74 21.92 18.94 3.41
C GLY A 74 22.45 17.99 4.46
N VAL A 75 21.88 16.80 4.54
CA VAL A 75 22.39 15.70 5.37
C VAL A 75 22.63 14.49 4.47
N GLU A 76 23.80 13.87 4.57
CA GLU A 76 24.13 12.67 3.82
C GLU A 76 24.99 11.73 4.68
N ILE A 77 24.60 10.48 4.76
CA ILE A 77 25.30 9.48 5.59
C ILE A 77 26.55 8.93 4.89
N GLU A 78 26.57 8.94 3.56
CA GLU A 78 27.65 8.36 2.77
C GLU A 78 28.62 9.43 2.27
N GLN A 79 29.90 9.28 2.62
CA GLN A 79 30.95 10.19 2.21
C GLN A 79 31.07 10.28 0.67
N ALA A 80 30.90 9.16 -0.04
CA ALA A 80 31.00 9.13 -1.50
C ALA A 80 29.87 9.92 -2.17
N GLU A 81 28.65 9.85 -1.66
CA GLU A 81 27.52 10.63 -2.15
C GLU A 81 27.68 12.10 -1.81
N ARG A 82 28.11 12.43 -0.59
CA ARG A 82 28.43 13.82 -0.19
C ARG A 82 29.42 14.51 -1.14
N LEU A 83 30.44 13.79 -1.62
CA LEU A 83 31.38 14.34 -2.58
C LEU A 83 30.71 14.73 -3.89
N LYS A 84 29.77 13.92 -4.41
CA LYS A 84 29.00 14.25 -5.62
C LYS A 84 28.14 15.51 -5.42
N VAL A 85 27.54 15.68 -4.22
CA VAL A 85 26.81 16.91 -3.88
C VAL A 85 27.71 18.13 -4.01
N LEU A 86 28.93 18.07 -3.44
CA LEU A 86 29.88 19.18 -3.48
C LEU A 86 30.36 19.48 -4.91
N GLU A 87 30.58 18.45 -5.74
CA GLU A 87 30.91 18.59 -7.16
C GLU A 87 29.78 19.31 -7.94
N ARG A 88 28.50 18.94 -7.71
CA ARG A 88 27.34 19.61 -8.33
C ARG A 88 27.27 21.09 -7.93
N ILE A 89 27.47 21.40 -6.64
CA ILE A 89 27.48 22.78 -6.14
C ILE A 89 28.58 23.58 -6.79
N GLN A 90 29.78 23.02 -6.94
CA GLN A 90 30.90 23.67 -7.61
C GLN A 90 30.63 23.92 -9.10
N ALA A 91 29.98 22.97 -9.78
CA ALA A 91 29.58 23.11 -11.19
C ALA A 91 28.61 24.28 -11.43
N LEU A 92 27.80 24.64 -10.42
CA LEU A 92 26.93 25.82 -10.46
C LEU A 92 27.68 27.16 -10.29
N GLY A 93 29.00 27.13 -10.09
CA GLY A 93 29.79 28.30 -9.79
C GLY A 93 29.64 28.83 -8.36
N CYS A 94 29.14 28.00 -7.48
CA CYS A 94 29.07 28.25 -6.04
C CYS A 94 30.34 27.71 -5.35
N HIS A 95 30.76 28.34 -4.23
CA HIS A 95 31.86 27.78 -3.45
C HIS A 95 31.37 26.54 -2.68
N SER A 96 32.03 25.40 -2.83
CA SER A 96 31.68 24.15 -2.16
C SER A 96 31.74 24.23 -0.63
N GLN A 97 32.56 25.15 -0.09
CA GLN A 97 32.62 25.42 1.37
C GLN A 97 31.43 26.22 1.90
N ALA A 98 30.63 26.79 1.00
CA ALA A 98 29.44 27.56 1.36
C ALA A 98 28.22 26.70 1.66
N ALA A 99 28.21 25.45 1.18
CA ALA A 99 27.08 24.55 1.44
C ALA A 99 27.31 23.75 2.73
N ASN A 100 26.37 23.83 3.63
CA ASN A 100 26.36 23.06 4.86
C ASN A 100 25.86 21.64 4.60
N ILE A 101 26.71 20.78 4.00
CA ILE A 101 26.39 19.37 3.78
C ILE A 101 26.96 18.55 4.94
N HIS A 102 26.10 18.25 5.90
CA HIS A 102 26.45 17.46 7.06
C HIS A 102 26.67 15.99 6.68
N LEU A 103 27.80 15.42 7.10
CA LEU A 103 28.05 13.98 6.97
C LEU A 103 27.58 13.25 8.21
N GLY A 104 26.49 12.51 8.11
CA GLY A 104 25.95 11.80 9.26
C GLY A 104 24.53 11.30 9.08
N ASP A 105 24.01 10.70 10.13
CA ASP A 105 22.63 10.20 10.16
C ASP A 105 21.64 11.35 10.42
N PHE A 106 20.57 11.39 9.64
CA PHE A 106 19.59 12.48 9.74
C PHE A 106 18.83 12.51 11.07
N PHE A 107 18.53 11.36 11.66
CA PHE A 107 17.81 11.34 12.94
C PHE A 107 18.70 11.84 14.09
N THR A 108 19.98 11.53 14.04
CA THR A 108 20.98 12.09 14.98
C THR A 108 21.09 13.60 14.78
N TYR A 109 21.21 14.06 13.53
CA TYR A 109 21.18 15.48 13.19
C TYR A 109 19.94 16.18 13.74
N CYS A 110 18.74 15.57 13.60
CA CYS A 110 17.50 16.14 14.14
C CYS A 110 17.55 16.25 15.66
N LYS A 111 18.03 15.23 16.38
CA LYS A 111 18.12 15.28 17.85
C LYS A 111 19.04 16.39 18.34
N GLU A 112 20.12 16.67 17.62
CA GLU A 112 21.07 17.74 17.95
C GLU A 112 20.50 19.13 17.68
N ASN A 113 19.54 19.25 16.76
CA ASN A 113 18.96 20.53 16.32
C ASN A 113 17.52 20.76 16.78
N LEU A 114 16.86 19.76 17.39
CA LEU A 114 15.57 19.91 18.06
C LEU A 114 15.82 20.36 19.50
N ALA A 115 15.03 21.33 20.00
CA ALA A 115 15.09 21.72 21.40
C ALA A 115 14.77 20.53 22.31
N ASP A 116 15.60 20.29 23.30
CA ASP A 116 15.18 19.52 24.45
C ASP A 116 14.15 20.37 25.22
N ASP A 117 12.96 19.84 25.47
CA ASP A 117 11.88 20.45 26.24
C ASP A 117 12.24 20.58 27.76
N GLY A 118 13.53 20.55 28.09
CA GLY A 118 14.06 20.63 29.43
C GLY A 118 14.57 22.01 29.80
N LEU A 119 14.67 22.26 31.11
CA LEU A 119 15.14 23.51 31.76
C LEU A 119 16.48 24.04 31.17
N LEU A 120 17.27 23.22 30.51
CA LEU A 120 18.54 23.57 29.84
C LEU A 120 18.34 24.40 28.54
N ALA A 121 17.20 24.28 27.87
CA ALA A 121 16.89 25.06 26.67
C ALA A 121 16.70 26.55 26.97
N LEU A 122 16.36 26.90 28.22
CA LEU A 122 16.24 28.29 28.69
C LEU A 122 17.60 28.94 28.99
N CYS A 123 18.65 28.15 29.15
CA CYS A 123 19.99 28.66 29.54
C CYS A 123 20.97 28.77 28.38
N GLU A 124 20.76 28.01 27.30
CA GLU A 124 21.56 28.09 26.07
C GLU A 124 20.71 28.77 24.99
N GLN A 125 21.10 29.97 24.55
CA GLN A 125 20.58 30.66 23.36
C GLN A 125 20.99 29.89 22.07
N ARG A 126 20.65 28.61 21.95
CA ARG A 126 20.76 27.89 20.67
C ARG A 126 19.63 28.37 19.78
N GLU A 127 19.96 29.09 18.73
CA GLU A 127 19.04 29.30 17.61
C GLU A 127 18.66 27.91 17.07
N MET A 128 17.42 27.51 17.31
CA MET A 128 16.85 26.26 16.78
C MET A 128 16.93 26.32 15.25
N ALA A 129 17.45 25.26 14.65
CA ALA A 129 17.43 25.14 13.21
C ALA A 129 15.97 25.10 12.73
N SER A 130 15.54 26.17 12.06
CA SER A 130 14.22 26.30 11.47
C SER A 130 14.38 26.58 9.99
N PHE A 131 13.72 25.78 9.16
CA PHE A 131 13.79 25.87 7.70
C PHE A 131 12.46 26.34 7.12
N ASP A 132 12.54 27.22 6.13
CA ASP A 132 11.37 27.69 5.38
C ASP A 132 10.89 26.64 4.38
N VAL A 133 11.81 25.80 3.92
CA VAL A 133 11.57 24.78 2.91
C VAL A 133 12.29 23.48 3.28
N ILE A 134 11.58 22.37 3.16
CA ILE A 134 12.16 21.03 3.17
C ILE A 134 11.79 20.33 1.87
N ILE A 135 12.81 19.87 1.14
CA ILE A 135 12.65 19.06 -0.07
C ILE A 135 13.45 17.77 0.10
N GLY A 136 12.95 16.66 -0.41
CA GLY A 136 13.67 15.39 -0.22
C GLY A 136 13.04 14.19 -0.88
N ASN A 137 13.84 13.14 -0.99
CA ASN A 137 13.42 11.79 -1.35
C ASN A 137 13.98 10.83 -0.29
N PRO A 138 13.30 10.67 0.87
CA PRO A 138 13.80 9.85 1.96
C PRO A 138 13.99 8.38 1.57
N PRO A 139 14.94 7.66 2.17
CA PRO A 139 15.21 6.27 1.83
C PRO A 139 14.04 5.35 2.22
N PHE A 140 13.63 4.43 1.30
CA PHE A 140 12.52 3.50 1.49
C PHE A 140 13.00 2.16 2.09
N ILE A 141 13.55 2.19 3.30
CA ILE A 141 14.09 1.00 3.98
C ILE A 141 12.98 0.32 4.77
N ARG A 142 12.77 -0.96 4.53
CA ARG A 142 11.83 -1.77 5.33
C ARG A 142 12.35 -1.94 6.75
N TYR A 143 11.44 -2.05 7.74
CA TYR A 143 11.78 -2.23 9.16
C TYR A 143 12.88 -3.29 9.40
N GLN A 144 12.82 -4.42 8.70
CA GLN A 144 13.76 -5.53 8.85
C GLN A 144 15.22 -5.18 8.48
N ASN A 145 15.39 -4.19 7.59
CA ASN A 145 16.68 -3.71 7.10
C ASN A 145 17.06 -2.34 7.72
N PHE A 146 16.19 -1.77 8.54
CA PHE A 146 16.41 -0.49 9.21
C PHE A 146 17.29 -0.73 10.45
N GLN A 147 18.55 -0.31 10.38
CA GLN A 147 19.56 -0.57 11.40
C GLN A 147 19.16 0.04 12.75
N GLU A 148 19.51 -0.63 13.83
CA GLU A 148 19.06 -0.25 15.18
C GLU A 148 19.59 1.10 15.61
N GLU A 149 20.83 1.43 15.24
CA GLU A 149 21.50 2.70 15.53
C GLU A 149 20.71 3.91 14.98
N GLN A 150 20.13 3.76 13.80
CA GLN A 150 19.30 4.78 13.16
C GLN A 150 17.84 4.68 13.63
N ARG A 151 17.34 3.47 13.82
CA ARG A 151 15.94 3.22 14.19
C ARG A 151 15.59 3.74 15.57
N LYS A 152 16.50 3.61 16.55
CA LYS A 152 16.25 4.07 17.92
C LYS A 152 15.98 5.58 18.00
N PRO A 153 16.87 6.47 17.51
CA PRO A 153 16.60 7.91 17.49
C PRO A 153 15.38 8.27 16.62
N ALA A 154 15.16 7.56 15.50
CA ALA A 154 13.99 7.77 14.66
C ALA A 154 12.67 7.52 15.40
N PHE A 155 12.59 6.44 16.17
CA PHE A 155 11.38 6.10 16.93
C PHE A 155 11.19 7.01 18.15
N GLU A 156 12.25 7.48 18.78
CA GLU A 156 12.18 8.50 19.84
C GLU A 156 11.56 9.81 19.30
N ILE A 157 11.95 10.25 18.10
CA ILE A 157 11.35 11.45 17.46
C ILE A 157 9.86 11.22 17.18
N MET A 158 9.49 10.06 16.65
CA MET A 158 8.07 9.74 16.43
C MET A 158 7.26 9.76 17.72
N GLN A 159 7.78 9.16 18.79
CA GLN A 159 7.11 9.11 20.10
C GLN A 159 6.92 10.51 20.69
N ARG A 160 7.93 11.40 20.59
CA ARG A 160 7.81 12.82 20.99
C ARG A 160 6.71 13.54 20.18
N ALA A 161 6.53 13.20 18.92
CA ALA A 161 5.46 13.72 18.08
C ALA A 161 4.08 13.02 18.28
N GLY A 162 3.95 12.13 19.29
CA GLY A 162 2.72 11.45 19.64
C GLY A 162 2.34 10.27 18.74
N LEU A 163 3.30 9.72 17.98
CA LEU A 163 3.09 8.55 17.15
C LEU A 163 3.66 7.28 17.83
N ALA A 164 3.02 6.12 17.60
CA ALA A 164 3.44 4.83 18.14
C ALA A 164 4.08 3.95 17.06
N PRO A 165 5.41 4.01 16.86
CA PRO A 165 6.10 3.17 15.87
C PRO A 165 6.02 1.69 16.25
N ASN A 166 5.96 0.81 15.24
CA ASN A 166 5.90 -0.62 15.42
C ASN A 166 6.83 -1.37 14.45
N ARG A 167 6.86 -2.71 14.52
CA ARG A 167 7.71 -3.56 13.66
C ARG A 167 7.35 -3.58 12.16
N LEU A 168 6.40 -2.77 11.72
CA LEU A 168 6.05 -2.57 10.32
C LEU A 168 6.44 -1.19 9.82
N THR A 169 6.90 -0.29 10.72
CA THR A 169 7.22 1.11 10.41
C THR A 169 8.51 1.18 9.59
N ASN A 170 8.38 1.49 8.31
CA ASN A 170 9.51 1.70 7.40
C ASN A 170 10.19 3.05 7.63
N SER A 171 11.47 3.20 7.24
CA SER A 171 12.31 4.37 7.53
C SER A 171 11.73 5.71 7.08
N TRP A 172 11.05 5.76 5.94
CA TRP A 172 10.50 6.99 5.39
C TRP A 172 9.44 7.65 6.31
N VAL A 173 8.76 6.88 7.16
CA VAL A 173 7.76 7.41 8.10
C VAL A 173 8.40 8.34 9.14
N PRO A 174 9.40 7.89 9.92
CA PRO A 174 10.10 8.79 10.84
C PRO A 174 10.86 9.93 10.13
N PHE A 175 11.32 9.74 8.88
CA PHE A 175 11.91 10.85 8.11
C PHE A 175 10.93 12.00 7.92
N VAL A 176 9.69 11.70 7.52
CA VAL A 176 8.65 12.74 7.35
C VAL A 176 8.36 13.46 8.67
N VAL A 177 8.25 12.72 9.77
CA VAL A 177 7.99 13.32 11.11
C VAL A 177 9.16 14.20 11.53
N ALA A 178 10.40 13.71 11.43
CA ALA A 178 11.62 14.43 11.79
C ALA A 178 11.81 15.69 10.94
N ALA A 179 11.60 15.59 9.63
CA ALA A 179 11.66 16.74 8.73
C ALA A 179 10.60 17.79 9.11
N SER A 180 9.35 17.37 9.36
CA SER A 180 8.29 18.30 9.79
C SER A 180 8.64 19.06 11.06
N SER A 181 9.34 18.43 12.00
CA SER A 181 9.74 19.05 13.27
C SER A 181 10.78 20.17 13.11
N LEU A 182 11.52 20.19 12.01
CA LEU A 182 12.50 21.24 11.69
C LEU A 182 11.91 22.37 10.82
N LEU A 183 10.63 22.28 10.46
CA LEU A 183 9.99 23.25 9.57
C LEU A 183 9.48 24.46 10.34
N SER A 184 9.73 25.66 9.81
CA SER A 184 9.20 26.91 10.37
C SER A 184 7.66 26.95 10.33
N GLU A 185 7.05 27.87 11.09
CA GLU A 185 5.58 28.02 11.12
C GLU A 185 4.99 28.39 9.73
N GLN A 186 5.75 29.08 8.88
CA GLN A 186 5.37 29.45 7.54
C GLN A 186 5.93 28.48 6.49
N GLY A 187 6.51 27.37 6.94
CA GLY A 187 7.32 26.49 6.12
C GLY A 187 6.50 25.59 5.18
N ARG A 188 7.18 25.10 4.16
CA ARG A 188 6.67 24.24 3.09
C ARG A 188 7.54 23.00 2.97
N MET A 189 6.89 21.85 2.79
CA MET A 189 7.56 20.58 2.63
C MET A 189 7.15 19.94 1.30
N ALA A 190 8.12 19.51 0.50
CA ALA A 190 7.90 18.83 -0.77
C ALA A 190 8.75 17.56 -0.84
N LEU A 191 8.11 16.40 -0.70
CA LEU A 191 8.77 15.11 -0.58
C LEU A 191 8.28 14.10 -1.62
N VAL A 192 9.20 13.22 -2.06
CA VAL A 192 8.87 11.99 -2.78
C VAL A 192 8.64 10.88 -1.75
N ILE A 193 7.44 10.36 -1.66
CA ILE A 193 7.05 9.36 -0.64
C ILE A 193 6.45 8.13 -1.33
N PRO A 194 6.63 6.90 -0.79
CA PRO A 194 5.93 5.73 -1.29
C PRO A 194 4.42 5.93 -1.28
N ALA A 195 3.73 5.49 -2.35
CA ALA A 195 2.26 5.55 -2.44
C ALA A 195 1.56 4.73 -1.33
N GLU A 196 2.32 3.90 -0.62
CA GLU A 196 1.93 3.24 0.63
C GLU A 196 1.37 4.25 1.66
N LEU A 197 1.84 5.51 1.68
CA LEU A 197 1.28 6.58 2.51
C LEU A 197 -0.25 6.63 2.42
N LEU A 198 -0.81 6.43 1.24
CA LEU A 198 -2.25 6.61 0.98
C LEU A 198 -3.10 5.51 1.64
N GLN A 199 -2.54 4.32 1.88
CA GLN A 199 -3.39 3.13 2.10
C GLN A 199 -2.93 2.14 3.17
N VAL A 200 -1.62 2.10 3.54
CA VAL A 200 -1.16 1.09 4.50
C VAL A 200 -1.47 1.45 5.95
N ASN A 201 -1.70 0.42 6.77
CA ASN A 201 -2.09 0.64 8.17
C ASN A 201 -0.97 1.24 9.03
N TYR A 202 0.29 0.87 8.78
CA TYR A 202 1.40 1.41 9.56
C TYR A 202 1.65 2.93 9.31
N ALA A 203 1.12 3.48 8.20
CA ALA A 203 1.15 4.91 7.92
C ALA A 203 -0.10 5.66 8.42
N ALA A 204 -1.03 4.99 9.10
CA ALA A 204 -2.28 5.60 9.57
C ALA A 204 -2.04 6.78 10.52
N GLU A 205 -1.15 6.61 11.49
CA GLU A 205 -0.80 7.68 12.41
C GLU A 205 -0.04 8.82 11.73
N LEU A 206 0.80 8.51 10.72
CA LEU A 206 1.45 9.54 9.92
C LEU A 206 0.43 10.37 9.13
N ARG A 207 -0.61 9.74 8.54
CA ARG A 207 -1.67 10.49 7.86
C ARG A 207 -2.39 11.45 8.80
N ARG A 208 -2.73 11.01 10.02
CA ARG A 208 -3.31 11.87 11.05
C ARG A 208 -2.36 12.99 11.42
N PHE A 209 -1.09 12.68 11.72
CA PHE A 209 -0.07 13.67 12.03
C PHE A 209 0.04 14.74 10.93
N LEU A 210 0.12 14.34 9.65
CA LEU A 210 0.19 15.28 8.53
C LEU A 210 -1.07 16.15 8.43
N SER A 211 -2.26 15.57 8.66
CA SER A 211 -3.52 16.32 8.66
C SER A 211 -3.63 17.32 9.83
N ASP A 212 -3.04 16.99 10.96
CA ASP A 212 -3.03 17.88 12.14
C ASP A 212 -1.95 18.96 12.04
N TYR A 213 -0.81 18.64 11.41
CA TYR A 213 0.36 19.51 11.35
C TYR A 213 0.32 20.52 10.20
N PHE A 214 -0.22 20.12 9.03
CA PHE A 214 -0.26 20.95 7.84
C PHE A 214 -1.64 21.48 7.54
N ARG A 215 -1.72 22.73 7.10
CA ARG A 215 -2.98 23.36 6.72
C ARG A 215 -3.45 22.92 5.34
N GLN A 216 -2.53 22.79 4.39
CA GLN A 216 -2.84 22.31 3.04
C GLN A 216 -1.88 21.22 2.62
N ILE A 217 -2.41 20.18 2.00
CA ILE A 217 -1.62 19.08 1.43
C ILE A 217 -2.08 18.87 -0.02
N THR A 218 -1.12 18.84 -0.94
CA THR A 218 -1.34 18.43 -2.32
C THR A 218 -0.65 17.10 -2.57
N LEU A 219 -1.37 16.12 -3.07
CA LEU A 219 -0.87 14.80 -3.42
C LEU A 219 -0.83 14.67 -4.94
N ILE A 220 0.36 14.53 -5.51
CA ILE A 220 0.53 14.29 -6.94
C ILE A 220 0.89 12.82 -7.15
N THR A 221 0.10 12.13 -7.95
CA THR A 221 0.32 10.72 -8.32
C THR A 221 0.50 10.59 -9.82
N PHE A 222 1.14 9.50 -10.25
CA PHE A 222 1.45 9.24 -11.64
C PHE A 222 0.79 7.95 -12.11
N GLN A 223 0.36 7.93 -13.35
CA GLN A 223 -0.14 6.71 -14.01
C GLN A 223 1.03 5.80 -14.43
N LYS A 224 2.19 6.38 -14.77
CA LYS A 224 3.45 5.68 -15.07
C LYS A 224 4.37 5.68 -13.86
N LEU A 225 5.24 4.67 -13.77
CA LEU A 225 6.26 4.63 -12.72
C LEU A 225 7.26 5.79 -12.91
N VAL A 226 7.61 6.43 -11.82
CA VAL A 226 8.56 7.57 -11.76
C VAL A 226 10.00 7.10 -11.87
N PHE A 227 10.32 5.95 -11.25
CA PHE A 227 11.67 5.40 -11.21
C PHE A 227 11.83 4.26 -12.21
N ASP A 228 12.85 4.34 -13.06
CA ASP A 228 13.16 3.28 -14.02
C ASP A 228 13.64 2.00 -13.31
N GLY A 229 13.11 0.85 -13.76
CA GLY A 229 13.52 -0.46 -13.26
C GLY A 229 13.00 -0.85 -11.86
N ILE A 230 12.10 -0.06 -11.26
CA ILE A 230 11.55 -0.29 -9.93
C ILE A 230 10.03 -0.28 -9.99
N GLN A 231 9.40 -1.27 -9.36
CA GLN A 231 7.93 -1.37 -9.26
C GLN A 231 7.35 -0.60 -8.06
N GLN A 232 8.12 0.36 -7.49
CA GLN A 232 7.66 1.17 -6.37
C GLN A 232 6.88 2.37 -6.88
N GLU A 233 5.59 2.42 -6.57
CA GLU A 233 4.77 3.61 -6.79
C GLU A 233 5.11 4.68 -5.76
N VAL A 234 5.17 5.93 -6.21
CA VAL A 234 5.42 7.10 -5.35
C VAL A 234 4.33 8.16 -5.51
N VAL A 235 4.23 9.01 -4.51
CA VAL A 235 3.41 10.22 -4.49
C VAL A 235 4.32 11.40 -4.12
N LEU A 236 4.17 12.53 -4.82
CA LEU A 236 4.75 13.78 -4.35
C LEU A 236 3.81 14.37 -3.31
N VAL A 237 4.32 14.60 -2.13
CA VAL A 237 3.61 15.24 -1.02
C VAL A 237 4.07 16.66 -0.91
N LEU A 238 3.21 17.60 -1.26
CA LEU A 238 3.43 19.03 -1.16
C LEU A 238 2.59 19.55 0.00
N ALA A 239 3.22 20.02 1.07
CA ALA A 239 2.52 20.37 2.30
C ALA A 239 2.91 21.79 2.77
N GLU A 240 1.93 22.59 3.14
CA GLU A 240 2.07 23.95 3.66
C GLU A 240 1.59 24.01 5.11
N ARG A 241 2.47 24.43 6.03
CA ARG A 241 2.15 24.53 7.45
C ARG A 241 1.22 25.67 7.76
N SER A 242 1.37 26.80 7.09
CA SER A 242 0.49 27.96 7.19
C SER A 242 0.06 28.44 5.80
N GLY A 243 -0.97 29.27 5.75
CA GLY A 243 -1.46 29.86 4.50
C GLY A 243 -2.76 30.63 4.76
N ASN A 244 -3.04 31.63 3.94
CA ASN A 244 -4.25 32.47 4.04
C ASN A 244 -5.52 31.79 3.46
N GLY A 245 -5.55 30.46 3.41
CA GLY A 245 -6.63 29.71 2.77
C GLY A 245 -7.37 28.74 3.70
N VAL A 246 -8.34 28.04 3.14
CA VAL A 246 -9.07 26.96 3.79
C VAL A 246 -8.14 25.75 3.96
N SER A 247 -8.23 25.05 5.11
CA SER A 247 -7.53 23.78 5.34
C SER A 247 -8.08 22.68 4.44
N GLY A 248 -7.19 21.81 3.91
CA GLY A 248 -7.66 20.66 3.13
C GLY A 248 -6.59 19.91 2.36
N ILE A 249 -7.03 18.83 1.74
CA ILE A 249 -6.25 17.99 0.82
C ILE A 249 -6.77 18.12 -0.60
N ARG A 250 -5.87 18.25 -1.55
CA ARG A 250 -6.16 18.13 -2.99
C ARG A 250 -5.33 17.05 -3.62
N THR A 251 -5.84 16.47 -4.69
CA THR A 251 -5.15 15.41 -5.45
C THR A 251 -5.02 15.81 -6.90
N VAL A 252 -3.85 15.50 -7.46
CA VAL A 252 -3.53 15.67 -8.88
C VAL A 252 -3.06 14.32 -9.40
N GLU A 253 -3.56 13.89 -10.54
CA GLU A 253 -3.10 12.68 -11.22
C GLU A 253 -2.52 13.06 -12.57
N LEU A 254 -1.24 12.75 -12.79
CA LEU A 254 -0.48 13.03 -13.99
C LEU A 254 -0.22 11.73 -14.77
N SER A 255 -0.07 11.82 -16.10
CA SER A 255 0.25 10.65 -16.91
C SER A 255 1.69 10.18 -16.67
N GLY A 256 2.63 11.12 -16.48
CA GLY A 256 4.04 10.86 -16.23
C GLY A 256 4.76 12.07 -15.63
N ILE A 257 6.05 11.92 -15.41
CA ILE A 257 6.89 12.99 -14.84
C ILE A 257 7.09 14.17 -15.82
N ASP A 258 6.95 13.92 -17.12
CA ASP A 258 7.09 14.97 -18.13
C ASP A 258 5.99 16.03 -18.00
N ASP A 259 4.79 15.64 -17.52
CA ASP A 259 3.68 16.55 -17.30
C ASP A 259 3.94 17.57 -16.17
N LEU A 260 4.98 17.35 -15.34
CA LEU A 260 5.36 18.29 -14.28
C LEU A 260 5.88 19.62 -14.81
N ALA A 261 6.50 19.63 -15.99
CA ALA A 261 7.06 20.83 -16.60
C ALA A 261 5.97 21.83 -17.04
N ASP A 262 4.78 21.33 -17.36
CA ASP A 262 3.66 22.14 -17.83
C ASP A 262 2.77 22.64 -16.68
N TYR A 263 3.09 22.29 -15.41
CA TYR A 263 2.28 22.63 -14.25
C TYR A 263 2.65 24.00 -13.66
N GLU A 264 1.67 24.88 -13.54
CA GLU A 264 1.81 26.21 -12.93
C GLU A 264 1.18 26.26 -11.53
N HIS A 265 1.56 27.25 -10.71
CA HIS A 265 0.94 27.46 -9.37
C HIS A 265 -0.56 27.66 -9.44
N THR A 266 -1.08 28.25 -10.51
CA THR A 266 -2.51 28.46 -10.75
C THR A 266 -3.29 27.18 -10.92
N ASP A 267 -2.67 26.10 -11.45
CA ASP A 267 -3.31 24.82 -11.67
C ASP A 267 -3.73 24.14 -10.36
N PHE A 268 -2.98 24.35 -9.28
CA PHE A 268 -3.36 23.84 -7.96
C PHE A 268 -4.58 24.56 -7.40
N ILE A 269 -4.73 25.87 -7.63
CA ILE A 269 -5.82 26.68 -7.09
C ILE A 269 -7.16 26.21 -7.67
N HIS A 270 -7.17 25.76 -8.92
CA HIS A 270 -8.38 25.28 -9.60
C HIS A 270 -8.79 23.86 -9.21
N ARG A 271 -7.94 23.12 -8.49
CA ARG A 271 -8.27 21.76 -8.01
C ARG A 271 -9.10 21.83 -6.72
N GLU A 272 -10.13 21.00 -6.63
CA GLU A 272 -11.02 20.94 -5.48
C GLU A 272 -10.24 20.62 -4.19
N LEU A 273 -10.29 21.53 -3.22
CA LEU A 273 -9.74 21.34 -1.89
C LEU A 273 -10.78 20.62 -1.02
N LYS A 274 -10.47 19.41 -0.61
CA LYS A 274 -11.34 18.53 0.17
C LYS A 274 -11.02 18.67 1.65
N PRO A 275 -12.03 18.66 2.56
CA PRO A 275 -11.78 18.73 4.00
C PRO A 275 -10.85 17.61 4.46
N MET A 276 -9.83 17.95 5.24
CA MET A 276 -8.96 16.95 5.87
C MET A 276 -9.76 16.08 6.83
N ASP A 277 -9.40 14.82 6.86
CA ASP A 277 -9.83 13.90 7.89
C ASP A 277 -8.70 13.75 8.92
N HIS A 278 -9.01 14.10 10.16
CA HIS A 278 -8.08 14.01 11.29
C HIS A 278 -8.10 12.63 11.95
N SER A 279 -8.74 11.64 11.31
CA SER A 279 -8.72 10.24 11.71
C SER A 279 -7.55 9.48 11.06
N THR A 280 -7.58 8.18 11.22
CA THR A 280 -6.60 7.26 10.59
C THR A 280 -7.08 6.71 9.25
N GLU A 281 -8.12 7.29 8.64
CA GLU A 281 -8.67 6.84 7.36
C GLU A 281 -7.64 6.84 6.23
N LYS A 282 -7.90 6.00 5.23
CA LYS A 282 -7.04 5.90 4.05
C LYS A 282 -7.26 7.10 3.13
N TRP A 283 -6.17 7.64 2.61
CA TRP A 283 -6.20 8.80 1.73
C TRP A 283 -6.58 8.47 0.29
N THR A 284 -6.78 7.22 -0.05
CA THR A 284 -7.34 6.79 -1.34
C THR A 284 -8.70 7.44 -1.63
N GLN A 285 -9.50 7.76 -0.61
CA GLN A 285 -10.76 8.48 -0.77
C GLN A 285 -10.61 9.89 -1.38
N TYR A 286 -9.45 10.54 -1.25
CA TYR A 286 -9.25 11.88 -1.79
C TYR A 286 -9.17 11.95 -3.33
N PHE A 287 -9.13 10.81 -4.02
CA PHE A 287 -9.33 10.75 -5.47
C PHE A 287 -10.80 10.90 -5.90
N LEU A 288 -11.72 10.91 -4.94
CA LEU A 288 -13.15 11.19 -5.14
C LEU A 288 -13.44 12.69 -4.95
N SER A 289 -14.57 13.15 -5.48
CA SER A 289 -15.07 14.49 -5.21
C SER A 289 -15.53 14.66 -3.75
N LYS A 290 -15.63 15.90 -3.28
CA LYS A 290 -16.14 16.22 -1.93
C LYS A 290 -17.53 15.62 -1.66
N LYS A 291 -18.40 15.62 -2.68
CA LYS A 291 -19.75 15.04 -2.56
C LYS A 291 -19.71 13.52 -2.39
N GLU A 292 -18.86 12.84 -3.14
CA GLU A 292 -18.69 11.38 -3.06
C GLU A 292 -18.08 10.96 -1.72
N ILE A 293 -17.07 11.70 -1.23
CA ILE A 293 -16.51 11.49 0.11
C ILE A 293 -17.59 11.66 1.17
N GLY A 294 -18.42 12.72 1.05
CA GLY A 294 -19.54 12.96 1.95
C GLY A 294 -20.52 11.79 1.99
N LEU A 295 -20.92 11.29 0.81
CA LEU A 295 -21.82 10.13 0.68
C LEU A 295 -21.23 8.88 1.35
N LEU A 296 -19.96 8.57 1.12
CA LEU A 296 -19.32 7.39 1.75
C LEU A 296 -19.24 7.55 3.29
N ARG A 297 -18.95 8.75 3.81
CA ARG A 297 -18.91 9.00 5.26
C ARG A 297 -20.29 8.87 5.90
N GLU A 298 -21.32 9.40 5.27
CA GLU A 298 -22.70 9.27 5.72
C GLU A 298 -23.14 7.80 5.75
N LEU A 299 -22.85 7.05 4.67
CA LEU A 299 -23.19 5.63 4.61
C LEU A 299 -22.40 4.78 5.60
N ARG A 300 -21.15 5.11 5.88
CA ARG A 300 -20.38 4.38 6.91
C ARG A 300 -21.03 4.43 8.29
N ALA A 301 -21.72 5.53 8.60
CA ALA A 301 -22.46 5.71 9.85
C ALA A 301 -23.91 5.23 9.77
N HIS A 302 -24.36 4.65 8.65
CA HIS A 302 -25.76 4.30 8.43
C HIS A 302 -26.19 3.13 9.32
N PRO A 303 -27.26 3.26 10.14
CA PRO A 303 -27.62 2.29 11.18
C PRO A 303 -28.07 0.93 10.66
N GLN A 304 -28.52 0.83 9.41
CA GLN A 304 -28.96 -0.44 8.79
C GLN A 304 -27.83 -1.15 8.04
N LEU A 305 -26.62 -0.62 8.05
CA LEU A 305 -25.44 -1.31 7.53
C LEU A 305 -24.78 -2.13 8.62
N THR A 306 -24.39 -3.33 8.28
CA THR A 306 -23.68 -4.25 9.16
C THR A 306 -22.23 -4.36 8.72
N GLU A 307 -21.27 -4.13 9.61
CA GLU A 307 -19.88 -4.51 9.31
C GLU A 307 -19.79 -6.01 9.09
N SER A 308 -19.14 -6.43 8.02
CA SER A 308 -19.02 -7.84 7.63
C SER A 308 -18.47 -8.72 8.77
N GLY A 309 -17.52 -8.23 9.55
CA GLY A 309 -16.96 -8.93 10.71
C GLY A 309 -17.96 -9.27 11.83
N LYS A 310 -19.19 -8.71 11.81
CA LYS A 310 -20.27 -9.12 12.72
C LYS A 310 -20.95 -10.43 12.29
N VAL A 311 -20.88 -10.77 11.00
CA VAL A 311 -21.56 -11.94 10.42
C VAL A 311 -20.60 -12.96 9.80
N ILE A 312 -19.35 -12.57 9.51
CA ILE A 312 -18.30 -13.45 9.02
C ILE A 312 -17.02 -13.28 9.84
N ASP A 313 -16.21 -14.35 9.84
CA ASP A 313 -14.85 -14.39 10.37
C ASP A 313 -13.92 -14.71 9.21
N VAL A 314 -12.96 -13.84 8.93
CA VAL A 314 -12.07 -13.93 7.79
C VAL A 314 -10.66 -14.28 8.24
N ASP A 315 -10.10 -15.37 7.72
CA ASP A 315 -8.74 -15.81 8.02
C ASP A 315 -7.94 -16.04 6.72
N VAL A 316 -6.64 -15.91 6.79
CA VAL A 316 -5.76 -16.20 5.65
C VAL A 316 -5.86 -17.68 5.29
N GLY A 317 -5.86 -17.99 4.00
CA GLY A 317 -5.76 -19.36 3.52
C GLY A 317 -4.49 -20.06 4.01
N ILE A 318 -4.37 -21.34 3.74
CA ILE A 318 -3.27 -22.16 4.25
C ILE A 318 -1.91 -21.66 3.72
N VAL A 319 -1.05 -21.27 4.64
CA VAL A 319 0.35 -20.89 4.34
C VAL A 319 1.21 -22.15 4.37
N THR A 320 1.42 -22.76 3.23
CA THR A 320 2.24 -23.98 3.13
C THR A 320 3.72 -23.70 3.38
N GLY A 321 4.21 -22.55 2.97
CA GLY A 321 5.64 -22.19 2.97
C GLY A 321 6.41 -22.73 1.75
N GLN A 322 5.88 -23.80 1.11
CA GLN A 322 6.45 -24.42 -0.09
C GLN A 322 5.32 -25.07 -0.92
N ASN A 323 4.69 -24.28 -1.78
CA ASN A 323 3.58 -24.78 -2.60
C ASN A 323 4.02 -25.91 -3.54
N ASP A 324 5.25 -25.85 -4.07
CA ASP A 324 5.79 -26.88 -4.97
C ASP A 324 5.90 -28.27 -4.29
N PHE A 325 5.96 -28.32 -2.96
CA PHE A 325 5.95 -29.55 -2.19
C PHE A 325 4.55 -29.96 -1.70
N PHE A 326 3.76 -29.00 -1.19
CA PHE A 326 2.51 -29.31 -0.52
C PHE A 326 1.27 -29.31 -1.43
N VAL A 327 1.37 -28.73 -2.62
CA VAL A 327 0.20 -28.59 -3.52
C VAL A 327 0.41 -29.44 -4.76
N LEU A 328 -0.42 -30.48 -4.89
CA LEU A 328 -0.24 -31.54 -5.88
C LEU A 328 -1.40 -31.58 -6.89
N SER A 329 -1.10 -32.04 -8.12
CA SER A 329 -2.14 -32.52 -9.05
C SER A 329 -2.59 -33.94 -8.69
N GLY A 330 -3.73 -34.37 -9.26
CA GLY A 330 -4.25 -35.72 -9.05
C GLY A 330 -3.29 -36.81 -9.50
N ALA A 331 -2.71 -36.66 -10.67
CA ALA A 331 -1.72 -37.60 -11.22
C ALA A 331 -0.49 -37.70 -10.31
N ARG A 332 0.03 -36.55 -9.84
CA ARG A 332 1.21 -36.52 -8.97
C ARG A 332 0.95 -37.17 -7.61
N ALA A 333 -0.20 -36.91 -7.01
CA ALA A 333 -0.61 -37.55 -5.75
C ALA A 333 -0.75 -39.07 -5.86
N LYS A 334 -1.23 -39.56 -7.01
CA LYS A 334 -1.36 -40.99 -7.32
C LYS A 334 0.02 -41.63 -7.56
N GLU A 335 0.85 -41.04 -8.41
CA GLU A 335 2.22 -41.48 -8.71
C GLU A 335 3.04 -41.67 -7.41
N LEU A 336 2.96 -40.71 -6.51
CA LEU A 336 3.65 -40.73 -5.23
C LEU A 336 3.01 -41.64 -4.17
N SER A 337 1.86 -42.27 -4.48
CA SER A 337 1.06 -43.07 -3.52
C SER A 337 0.66 -42.29 -2.26
N LEU A 338 0.46 -40.97 -2.40
CA LEU A 338 0.14 -40.04 -1.30
C LEU A 338 -1.33 -39.62 -1.25
N LYS A 339 -2.19 -40.11 -2.17
CA LYS A 339 -3.59 -39.65 -2.29
C LYS A 339 -4.38 -39.76 -0.97
N LYS A 340 -4.11 -40.74 -0.12
CA LYS A 340 -4.75 -40.90 1.20
C LYS A 340 -4.39 -39.80 2.21
N PHE A 341 -3.34 -39.04 1.95
CA PHE A 341 -2.89 -37.91 2.75
C PHE A 341 -3.21 -36.59 2.09
N THR A 342 -4.11 -36.55 1.11
CA THR A 342 -4.48 -35.31 0.43
C THR A 342 -5.87 -34.85 0.84
N ARG A 343 -6.06 -33.51 0.84
CA ARG A 343 -7.36 -32.85 0.94
C ARG A 343 -7.65 -32.06 -0.33
N CYS A 344 -8.94 -31.95 -0.66
CA CYS A 344 -9.39 -31.11 -1.76
C CYS A 344 -9.01 -29.64 -1.52
N LEU A 345 -8.45 -29.00 -2.54
CA LEU A 345 -7.85 -27.67 -2.42
C LEU A 345 -8.26 -26.77 -3.59
N VAL A 346 -8.49 -25.49 -3.29
CA VAL A 346 -8.49 -24.39 -4.27
C VAL A 346 -7.16 -23.66 -4.15
N SER A 347 -6.32 -23.76 -5.18
CA SER A 347 -4.95 -23.24 -5.13
C SER A 347 -4.82 -21.81 -5.68
N ARG A 348 -5.77 -21.32 -6.47
CA ARG A 348 -5.74 -19.99 -7.11
C ARG A 348 -7.12 -19.36 -7.19
N SER A 349 -7.19 -18.05 -7.03
CA SER A 349 -8.43 -17.27 -7.15
C SER A 349 -9.12 -17.40 -8.50
N GLY A 350 -8.39 -17.64 -9.59
CA GLY A 350 -8.94 -17.87 -10.93
C GLY A 350 -9.81 -19.14 -11.06
N HIS A 351 -9.74 -20.05 -10.08
CA HIS A 351 -10.62 -21.25 -10.02
C HIS A 351 -12.01 -20.91 -9.48
N LEU A 352 -12.21 -19.74 -8.89
CA LEU A 352 -13.44 -19.28 -8.25
C LEU A 352 -14.18 -18.29 -9.18
N LYS A 353 -15.12 -18.81 -9.99
CA LYS A 353 -15.76 -18.00 -11.04
C LYS A 353 -17.02 -17.26 -10.58
N GLY A 354 -17.99 -17.96 -10.01
CA GLY A 354 -19.28 -17.42 -9.56
C GLY A 354 -19.32 -17.09 -8.07
N THR A 355 -20.50 -17.29 -7.46
CA THR A 355 -20.78 -17.13 -6.02
C THR A 355 -20.81 -18.44 -5.24
N ILE A 356 -20.81 -19.56 -5.95
CA ILE A 356 -20.82 -20.91 -5.40
C ILE A 356 -19.67 -21.67 -6.03
N PHE A 357 -18.92 -22.39 -5.24
CA PHE A 357 -17.89 -23.32 -5.69
C PHE A 357 -18.36 -24.73 -5.33
N SER A 358 -18.85 -25.45 -6.31
CA SER A 358 -19.45 -26.78 -6.19
C SER A 358 -18.40 -27.89 -6.27
N GLU A 359 -18.80 -29.11 -5.89
CA GLU A 359 -17.97 -30.30 -6.09
C GLU A 359 -17.64 -30.53 -7.58
N ALA A 360 -18.59 -30.24 -8.48
CA ALA A 360 -18.37 -30.33 -9.93
C ALA A 360 -17.28 -29.36 -10.42
N ASP A 361 -17.24 -28.12 -9.86
CA ASP A 361 -16.18 -27.15 -10.18
C ASP A 361 -14.81 -27.65 -9.72
N TRP A 362 -14.74 -28.23 -8.53
CA TRP A 362 -13.49 -28.79 -8.01
C TRP A 362 -13.06 -30.00 -8.86
N GLN A 363 -13.98 -30.91 -9.22
CA GLN A 363 -13.68 -32.05 -10.09
C GLN A 363 -13.17 -31.61 -11.45
N ALA A 364 -13.80 -30.62 -12.08
CA ALA A 364 -13.36 -30.06 -13.35
C ALA A 364 -11.93 -29.48 -13.27
N ASN A 365 -11.58 -28.84 -12.16
CA ASN A 365 -10.21 -28.38 -11.91
C ASN A 365 -9.23 -29.56 -11.75
N ALA A 366 -9.62 -30.62 -11.06
CA ALA A 366 -8.79 -31.81 -10.84
C ALA A 366 -8.56 -32.60 -12.13
N GLU A 367 -9.60 -32.73 -13.00
CA GLU A 367 -9.52 -33.39 -14.30
C GLU A 367 -8.60 -32.65 -15.29
N GLN A 368 -8.50 -31.33 -15.18
CA GLN A 368 -7.53 -30.51 -15.92
C GLN A 368 -6.10 -30.59 -15.36
N GLU A 369 -5.84 -31.53 -14.45
CA GLU A 369 -4.53 -31.71 -13.77
C GLU A 369 -4.03 -30.42 -13.06
N LEU A 370 -4.95 -29.54 -12.69
CA LEU A 370 -4.59 -28.37 -11.89
C LEU A 370 -4.14 -28.82 -10.47
N PRO A 371 -3.34 -28.02 -9.77
CA PRO A 371 -2.94 -28.30 -8.40
C PRO A 371 -4.16 -28.20 -7.45
N ALA A 372 -4.94 -29.25 -7.34
CA ALA A 372 -6.23 -29.32 -6.66
C ALA A 372 -6.20 -30.15 -5.35
N TYR A 373 -5.01 -30.53 -4.89
CA TYR A 373 -4.83 -31.33 -3.68
C TYR A 373 -3.77 -30.71 -2.77
N LEU A 374 -4.10 -30.58 -1.48
CA LEU A 374 -3.16 -30.26 -0.42
C LEU A 374 -2.63 -31.55 0.20
N LEU A 375 -1.33 -31.70 0.30
CA LEU A 375 -0.71 -32.75 1.10
C LEU A 375 -0.82 -32.37 2.58
N ASP A 376 -1.58 -33.18 3.33
CA ASP A 376 -1.85 -33.02 4.76
C ASP A 376 -1.35 -34.25 5.51
N LEU A 377 -0.05 -34.29 5.79
CA LEU A 377 0.59 -35.37 6.53
C LEU A 377 0.24 -35.26 8.02
N PRO A 378 0.01 -36.39 8.71
CA PRO A 378 -0.27 -36.39 10.14
C PRO A 378 0.93 -35.91 10.94
N ASP A 379 0.68 -35.25 12.09
CA ASP A 379 1.72 -34.76 13.00
C ASP A 379 2.32 -35.93 13.80
N ARG A 380 3.16 -36.72 13.14
CA ARG A 380 3.89 -37.89 13.65
C ARG A 380 5.36 -37.82 13.28
N GLU A 381 6.21 -38.62 13.96
CA GLU A 381 7.61 -38.75 13.58
C GLU A 381 7.75 -39.37 12.18
N LEU A 382 8.82 -39.01 11.47
CA LEU A 382 9.03 -39.47 10.10
C LEU A 382 9.00 -41.01 10.00
N SER A 383 9.56 -41.72 10.96
CA SER A 383 9.59 -43.18 11.03
C SER A 383 8.19 -43.82 11.19
N GLU A 384 7.20 -43.06 11.66
CA GLU A 384 5.83 -43.55 11.85
C GLU A 384 4.93 -43.31 10.61
N LEU A 385 5.43 -42.58 9.63
CA LEU A 385 4.75 -42.36 8.35
C LEU A 385 4.89 -43.62 7.46
N THR A 386 4.03 -43.70 6.45
CA THR A 386 4.16 -44.76 5.45
C THR A 386 5.43 -44.57 4.61
N GLU A 387 5.97 -45.66 4.08
CA GLU A 387 7.18 -45.62 3.26
C GLU A 387 7.12 -44.57 2.12
N ALA A 388 5.97 -44.47 1.42
CA ALA A 388 5.78 -43.47 0.38
C ALA A 388 5.89 -42.03 0.94
N ALA A 389 5.31 -41.75 2.10
CA ALA A 389 5.39 -40.45 2.74
C ALA A 389 6.81 -40.14 3.25
N GLN A 390 7.50 -41.14 3.82
CA GLN A 390 8.90 -40.99 4.22
C GLN A 390 9.79 -40.63 3.04
N LYS A 391 9.69 -41.39 1.94
CA LYS A 391 10.46 -41.11 0.70
C LYS A 391 10.20 -39.70 0.17
N TYR A 392 8.94 -39.25 0.20
CA TYR A 392 8.61 -37.91 -0.27
C TYR A 392 9.11 -36.79 0.65
N VAL A 393 9.08 -37.00 1.96
CA VAL A 393 9.68 -36.06 2.92
C VAL A 393 11.19 -35.95 2.75
N VAL A 394 11.89 -37.09 2.57
CA VAL A 394 13.33 -37.11 2.29
C VAL A 394 13.64 -36.38 0.98
N PHE A 395 12.89 -36.64 -0.09
CA PHE A 395 12.98 -35.87 -1.33
C PHE A 395 12.85 -34.36 -1.08
N GLY A 396 11.92 -33.95 -0.21
CA GLY A 396 11.73 -32.54 0.14
C GLY A 396 12.93 -31.94 0.88
N GLN A 397 13.61 -32.71 1.72
CA GLN A 397 14.85 -32.30 2.39
C GLN A 397 16.01 -32.17 1.39
N ASP A 398 16.16 -33.14 0.49
CA ASP A 398 17.18 -33.11 -0.56
C ASP A 398 17.00 -31.92 -1.53
N ALA A 399 15.76 -31.47 -1.71
CA ALA A 399 15.40 -30.30 -2.50
C ALA A 399 15.37 -28.98 -1.70
N ASP A 400 15.85 -28.95 -0.46
CA ASP A 400 15.93 -27.78 0.43
C ASP A 400 14.56 -27.13 0.77
N PHE A 401 13.44 -27.85 0.63
CA PHE A 401 12.10 -27.31 0.95
C PHE A 401 11.90 -27.07 2.44
N ASP A 402 12.61 -27.80 3.31
CA ASP A 402 12.61 -27.65 4.76
C ASP A 402 13.29 -26.35 5.23
N LYS A 403 14.21 -25.78 4.42
CA LYS A 403 15.01 -24.60 4.76
C LYS A 403 14.24 -23.28 4.64
N GLY A 404 13.08 -23.27 3.96
CA GLY A 404 12.22 -22.10 3.86
C GLY A 404 11.77 -21.60 5.25
N PHE A 405 11.71 -20.26 5.44
CA PHE A 405 11.41 -19.67 6.74
C PHE A 405 10.17 -20.29 7.43
N LYS A 406 9.07 -20.44 6.70
CA LYS A 406 7.81 -21.00 7.24
C LYS A 406 7.91 -22.50 7.57
N CYS A 407 8.71 -23.26 6.84
CA CYS A 407 8.94 -24.68 7.13
C CYS A 407 9.87 -24.84 8.33
N ARG A 408 10.98 -24.10 8.36
CA ARG A 408 12.02 -24.18 9.40
C ARG A 408 11.52 -23.89 10.82
N ILE A 409 10.52 -23.01 10.97
CA ILE A 409 9.98 -22.65 12.29
C ILE A 409 8.95 -23.65 12.84
N ARG A 410 8.56 -24.68 12.05
CA ARG A 410 7.62 -25.73 12.48
C ARG A 410 8.37 -26.81 13.26
N LYS A 411 7.65 -27.44 14.19
CA LYS A 411 8.16 -28.61 14.92
C LYS A 411 8.54 -29.74 13.96
N ARG A 412 7.68 -30.00 12.97
CA ARG A 412 7.93 -30.87 11.83
C ARG A 412 7.66 -30.07 10.56
N TRP A 413 8.65 -29.86 9.75
CA TRP A 413 8.58 -28.99 8.59
C TRP A 413 7.52 -29.43 7.56
N TYR A 414 7.30 -30.75 7.46
CA TYR A 414 6.36 -31.39 6.53
C TYR A 414 4.91 -31.40 7.04
N VAL A 415 4.62 -30.86 8.22
CA VAL A 415 3.25 -30.73 8.76
C VAL A 415 2.74 -29.32 8.55
N VAL A 416 1.64 -29.21 7.80
CA VAL A 416 1.00 -27.92 7.55
C VAL A 416 0.09 -27.56 8.71
N PRO A 417 0.29 -26.41 9.37
CA PRO A 417 -0.55 -26.03 10.50
C PRO A 417 -1.92 -25.52 10.05
N SER A 418 -2.92 -25.60 10.93
CA SER A 418 -4.23 -24.94 10.77
C SER A 418 -4.99 -25.33 9.48
N VAL A 419 -5.00 -26.63 9.15
CA VAL A 419 -5.78 -27.15 8.02
C VAL A 419 -7.24 -27.35 8.46
N TRP A 420 -8.16 -26.58 7.89
CA TRP A 420 -9.59 -26.69 8.13
C TRP A 420 -10.41 -26.28 6.89
N THR A 421 -11.67 -26.72 6.82
CA THR A 421 -12.57 -26.45 5.69
C THR A 421 -13.42 -25.21 6.01
N PRO A 422 -13.32 -24.12 5.23
CA PRO A 422 -14.14 -22.93 5.41
C PRO A 422 -15.57 -23.12 4.89
N ASP A 423 -16.50 -22.28 5.37
CA ASP A 423 -17.86 -22.21 4.86
C ASP A 423 -17.93 -21.46 3.52
N ALA A 424 -17.03 -20.50 3.34
CA ALA A 424 -16.92 -19.70 2.12
C ALA A 424 -15.48 -19.25 1.87
N PHE A 425 -15.25 -18.77 0.66
CA PHE A 425 -13.99 -18.13 0.24
C PHE A 425 -14.20 -16.65 -0.01
N MET A 426 -13.17 -15.83 0.29
CA MET A 426 -13.10 -14.45 -0.13
C MET A 426 -11.83 -14.22 -0.94
N LEU A 427 -11.92 -13.50 -2.05
CA LEU A 427 -10.74 -13.17 -2.85
C LEU A 427 -9.85 -12.21 -2.04
N ARG A 428 -8.62 -12.64 -1.74
CA ARG A 428 -7.59 -11.76 -1.17
C ARG A 428 -7.12 -10.74 -2.19
N GLN A 429 -6.86 -11.20 -3.41
CA GLN A 429 -6.42 -10.39 -4.54
C GLN A 429 -7.56 -10.24 -5.54
N VAL A 430 -8.00 -9.00 -5.74
CA VAL A 430 -9.15 -8.64 -6.56
C VAL A 430 -8.67 -7.87 -7.78
N HIS A 431 -9.04 -8.33 -8.97
CA HIS A 431 -8.79 -7.60 -10.21
C HIS A 431 -9.99 -6.72 -10.60
N GLY A 432 -11.14 -7.31 -10.91
CA GLY A 432 -12.35 -6.61 -11.33
C GLY A 432 -13.20 -6.14 -10.17
N TYR A 433 -13.72 -7.05 -9.38
CA TYR A 433 -14.60 -6.80 -8.24
C TYR A 433 -14.39 -7.84 -7.13
N PRO A 434 -14.63 -7.48 -5.85
CA PRO A 434 -14.48 -8.42 -4.74
C PRO A 434 -15.57 -9.48 -4.78
N LYS A 435 -15.24 -10.69 -4.33
CA LYS A 435 -16.17 -11.83 -4.28
C LYS A 435 -16.12 -12.51 -2.93
N LEU A 436 -17.30 -12.87 -2.41
CA LEU A 436 -17.51 -13.86 -1.38
C LEU A 436 -18.19 -15.08 -2.05
N ILE A 437 -17.74 -16.31 -1.80
CA ILE A 437 -18.09 -17.48 -2.58
C ILE A 437 -18.39 -18.65 -1.63
N LEU A 438 -19.57 -19.25 -1.69
CA LEU A 438 -19.93 -20.43 -0.91
C LEU A 438 -19.04 -21.62 -1.28
N ASN A 439 -18.63 -22.40 -0.29
CA ASN A 439 -17.77 -23.57 -0.45
C ASN A 439 -18.59 -24.86 -0.33
N ASP A 440 -19.40 -25.16 -1.33
CA ASP A 440 -20.20 -26.39 -1.36
C ASP A 440 -19.34 -27.63 -1.62
N ALA A 441 -18.19 -27.46 -2.30
CA ALA A 441 -17.20 -28.52 -2.53
C ALA A 441 -16.47 -29.00 -1.26
N LYS A 442 -16.66 -28.33 -0.13
CA LYS A 442 -15.98 -28.64 1.15
C LYS A 442 -14.45 -28.72 1.03
N THR A 443 -13.89 -27.86 0.21
CA THR A 443 -12.45 -27.77 -0.03
C THR A 443 -11.78 -26.78 0.93
N THR A 444 -10.46 -26.81 1.01
CA THR A 444 -9.66 -25.74 1.63
C THR A 444 -8.99 -24.88 0.57
N CYS A 445 -8.22 -23.85 0.96
CA CYS A 445 -7.53 -22.98 0.01
C CYS A 445 -6.14 -22.56 0.48
N THR A 446 -5.28 -22.18 -0.47
CA THR A 446 -3.98 -21.57 -0.19
C THR A 446 -4.12 -20.10 0.23
N ASP A 447 -3.04 -19.50 0.71
CA ASP A 447 -2.95 -18.12 1.21
C ASP A 447 -3.22 -17.01 0.16
N THR A 448 -3.42 -17.38 -1.09
CA THR A 448 -3.91 -16.46 -2.14
C THR A 448 -5.42 -16.17 -2.05
N ILE A 449 -6.13 -16.91 -1.20
CA ILE A 449 -7.57 -16.83 -0.97
C ILE A 449 -7.79 -16.83 0.54
N HIS A 450 -8.73 -16.02 1.02
CA HIS A 450 -9.15 -16.04 2.43
C HIS A 450 -10.18 -17.12 2.69
N ARG A 451 -10.09 -17.74 3.87
CA ARG A 451 -11.07 -18.66 4.43
C ARG A 451 -12.08 -17.89 5.24
N VAL A 452 -13.35 -18.19 5.07
CA VAL A 452 -14.45 -17.51 5.76
C VAL A 452 -15.30 -18.50 6.53
N ARG A 453 -15.65 -18.16 7.77
CA ARG A 453 -16.71 -18.80 8.58
C ARG A 453 -17.87 -17.85 8.75
N PHE A 454 -19.10 -18.38 8.69
CA PHE A 454 -20.28 -17.60 9.06
C PHE A 454 -20.46 -17.62 10.58
N ARG A 455 -20.68 -16.46 11.17
CA ARG A 455 -20.84 -16.30 12.62
C ARG A 455 -22.29 -16.51 13.04
N ASN A 456 -22.50 -17.06 14.23
CA ASN A 456 -23.80 -17.13 14.92
C ASN A 456 -24.93 -17.78 14.09
N GLY A 457 -24.62 -18.76 13.25
CA GLY A 457 -25.62 -19.41 12.40
C GLY A 457 -26.20 -18.53 11.30
N ALA A 458 -25.49 -17.48 10.91
CA ALA A 458 -25.91 -16.58 9.84
C ALA A 458 -26.07 -17.33 8.51
N ASN A 459 -27.10 -16.97 7.73
CA ASN A 459 -27.38 -17.59 6.45
C ASN A 459 -26.32 -17.18 5.41
N GLY A 460 -25.45 -18.12 5.05
CA GLY A 460 -24.34 -17.90 4.13
C GLY A 460 -24.78 -17.43 2.74
N SER A 461 -25.83 -18.02 2.18
CA SER A 461 -26.36 -17.65 0.86
C SER A 461 -26.83 -16.20 0.83
N LEU A 462 -27.50 -15.76 1.89
CA LEU A 462 -27.96 -14.38 2.04
C LEU A 462 -26.79 -13.41 2.15
N ILE A 463 -25.75 -13.75 2.93
CA ILE A 463 -24.56 -12.90 3.10
C ILE A 463 -23.80 -12.80 1.79
N VAL A 464 -23.62 -13.90 1.07
CA VAL A 464 -22.92 -13.91 -0.23
C VAL A 464 -23.68 -13.09 -1.27
N ALA A 465 -25.01 -13.21 -1.34
CA ALA A 465 -25.84 -12.39 -2.22
C ALA A 465 -25.76 -10.90 -1.84
N ALA A 466 -25.84 -10.59 -0.53
CA ALA A 466 -25.74 -9.22 -0.04
C ALA A 466 -24.36 -8.59 -0.25
N PHE A 467 -23.30 -9.37 -0.38
CA PHE A 467 -21.95 -8.87 -0.66
C PHE A 467 -21.82 -8.26 -2.08
N LEU A 468 -22.65 -8.72 -3.03
CA LEU A 468 -22.61 -8.31 -4.43
C LEU A 468 -23.40 -7.01 -4.67
N ASN A 469 -22.88 -5.89 -4.27
CA ASN A 469 -23.52 -4.59 -4.48
C ASN A 469 -22.50 -3.46 -4.61
N SER A 470 -22.91 -2.36 -5.24
CA SER A 470 -22.05 -1.21 -5.54
C SER A 470 -21.52 -0.51 -4.29
N LEU A 471 -22.23 -0.52 -3.16
CA LEU A 471 -21.79 0.07 -1.90
C LEU A 471 -20.59 -0.72 -1.36
N THR A 472 -20.73 -2.04 -1.17
CA THR A 472 -19.65 -2.91 -0.68
C THR A 472 -18.44 -2.86 -1.61
N PHE A 473 -18.65 -2.79 -2.93
CA PHE A 473 -17.57 -2.68 -3.90
C PHE A 473 -16.85 -1.32 -3.82
N ALA A 474 -17.57 -0.22 -3.67
CA ALA A 474 -16.97 1.11 -3.48
C ALA A 474 -16.14 1.16 -2.18
N PHE A 475 -16.68 0.62 -1.09
CA PHE A 475 -15.94 0.54 0.18
C PHE A 475 -14.72 -0.38 0.09
N SER A 476 -14.77 -1.45 -0.69
CA SER A 476 -13.60 -2.32 -0.90
C SER A 476 -12.44 -1.57 -1.54
N GLU A 477 -12.69 -0.74 -2.55
CA GLU A 477 -11.64 0.08 -3.20
C GLU A 477 -11.05 1.15 -2.26
N VAL A 478 -11.86 1.72 -1.37
CA VAL A 478 -11.37 2.71 -0.38
C VAL A 478 -10.64 2.03 0.77
N THR A 479 -11.10 0.84 1.20
CA THR A 479 -10.57 0.12 2.36
C THR A 479 -9.38 -0.76 2.02
N GLY A 480 -9.34 -1.35 0.83
CA GLY A 480 -8.27 -2.24 0.37
C GLY A 480 -6.97 -1.50 0.04
N ARG A 481 -5.99 -2.25 -0.39
CA ARG A 481 -4.66 -1.76 -0.80
C ARG A 481 -4.45 -2.02 -2.28
N SER A 482 -4.14 -0.97 -3.02
CA SER A 482 -3.76 -1.09 -4.42
C SER A 482 -2.25 -1.29 -4.52
N TYR A 483 -1.83 -2.37 -5.16
CA TYR A 483 -0.43 -2.63 -5.47
C TYR A 483 -0.15 -2.46 -6.97
N GLY A 484 1.12 -2.30 -7.31
CA GLY A 484 1.57 -2.27 -8.70
C GLY A 484 1.04 -3.47 -9.48
N GLY A 485 0.52 -3.22 -10.69
CA GLY A 485 -0.10 -4.26 -11.52
C GLY A 485 -1.63 -4.29 -11.48
N GLY A 486 -2.28 -3.30 -10.86
CA GLY A 486 -3.73 -3.12 -10.90
C GLY A 486 -4.52 -4.11 -10.05
N VAL A 487 -3.91 -4.68 -9.02
CA VAL A 487 -4.53 -5.60 -8.07
C VAL A 487 -4.93 -4.84 -6.80
N LEU A 488 -6.17 -5.04 -6.35
CA LEU A 488 -6.62 -4.65 -5.02
C LEU A 488 -6.42 -5.83 -4.07
N GLU A 489 -5.76 -5.62 -2.95
CA GLU A 489 -5.63 -6.59 -1.88
C GLU A 489 -6.48 -6.18 -0.69
N LEU A 490 -7.25 -7.13 -0.17
CA LEU A 490 -8.04 -7.00 1.05
C LEU A 490 -7.44 -7.93 2.10
N GLU A 491 -6.86 -7.38 3.15
CA GLU A 491 -6.45 -8.18 4.31
C GLU A 491 -7.65 -8.55 5.18
N PRO A 492 -7.60 -9.61 6.00
CA PRO A 492 -8.74 -10.06 6.81
C PRO A 492 -9.41 -8.93 7.59
N ASN A 493 -8.63 -8.13 8.33
CA ASN A 493 -9.15 -7.00 9.12
C ASN A 493 -9.78 -5.88 8.26
N GLU A 494 -9.40 -5.77 6.99
CA GLU A 494 -9.97 -4.81 6.04
C GLU A 494 -11.28 -5.38 5.46
N ALA A 495 -11.28 -6.67 5.15
CA ALA A 495 -12.45 -7.39 4.68
C ALA A 495 -13.58 -7.38 5.72
N GLU A 496 -13.26 -7.57 7.00
CA GLU A 496 -14.22 -7.56 8.11
C GLU A 496 -14.83 -6.18 8.41
N LYS A 497 -14.23 -5.09 7.91
CA LYS A 497 -14.75 -3.72 8.03
C LYS A 497 -15.65 -3.27 6.88
N LEU A 498 -15.88 -4.13 5.89
CA LEU A 498 -16.74 -3.79 4.76
C LEU A 498 -18.20 -3.69 5.20
N PRO A 499 -18.94 -2.63 4.83
CA PRO A 499 -20.34 -2.52 5.13
C PRO A 499 -21.17 -3.41 4.22
N LEU A 500 -22.12 -4.15 4.82
CA LEU A 500 -23.05 -5.04 4.14
C LEU A 500 -24.49 -4.54 4.35
N PRO A 501 -25.26 -4.34 3.26
CA PRO A 501 -26.70 -4.07 3.31
C PRO A 501 -27.47 -5.40 3.38
N LEU A 502 -27.77 -5.89 4.58
CA LEU A 502 -28.41 -7.20 4.75
C LEU A 502 -29.95 -7.18 4.63
N LYS A 503 -30.59 -6.00 4.79
CA LYS A 503 -32.03 -5.85 4.69
C LYS A 503 -32.52 -6.17 3.28
N ASN A 504 -33.56 -6.96 3.16
CA ASN A 504 -34.15 -7.48 1.92
C ASN A 504 -33.24 -8.47 1.13
N ALA A 505 -32.08 -8.86 1.66
CA ALA A 505 -31.20 -9.81 0.98
C ALA A 505 -31.86 -11.19 0.74
N GLU A 506 -32.88 -11.56 1.53
CA GLU A 506 -33.70 -12.75 1.36
C GLU A 506 -34.54 -12.76 0.07
N ARG A 507 -34.67 -11.60 -0.60
CA ARG A 507 -35.37 -11.46 -1.89
C ARG A 507 -34.46 -11.76 -3.10
N LEU A 508 -33.17 -12.01 -2.85
CA LEU A 508 -32.19 -12.30 -3.89
C LEU A 508 -32.01 -13.80 -4.05
N ASP A 509 -32.06 -14.29 -5.27
CA ASP A 509 -31.73 -15.66 -5.60
C ASP A 509 -30.22 -15.78 -5.90
N ILE A 510 -29.50 -16.47 -5.02
CA ILE A 510 -28.05 -16.64 -5.18
C ILE A 510 -27.69 -17.46 -6.41
N PHE A 511 -28.55 -18.39 -6.85
CA PHE A 511 -28.29 -19.21 -8.04
C PHE A 511 -28.45 -18.37 -9.31
N GLU A 512 -29.47 -17.50 -9.37
CA GLU A 512 -29.62 -16.54 -10.46
C GLU A 512 -28.41 -15.62 -10.55
N LEU A 513 -27.97 -15.05 -9.44
CA LEU A 513 -26.76 -14.21 -9.37
C LEU A 513 -25.51 -14.98 -9.77
N HIS A 514 -25.41 -16.26 -9.40
CA HIS A 514 -24.30 -17.15 -9.78
C HIS A 514 -24.21 -17.30 -11.30
N GLU A 515 -25.31 -17.67 -11.97
CA GLU A 515 -25.36 -17.82 -13.41
C GLU A 515 -25.04 -16.53 -14.18
N MET A 516 -25.53 -15.39 -13.68
CA MET A 516 -25.18 -14.09 -14.25
C MET A 516 -23.69 -13.81 -14.18
N LEU A 517 -23.03 -14.13 -13.05
CA LEU A 517 -21.59 -13.93 -12.90
C LEU A 517 -20.78 -14.90 -13.76
N LEU A 518 -21.23 -16.14 -13.95
CA LEU A 518 -20.62 -17.09 -14.90
C LEU A 518 -20.70 -16.58 -16.34
N ALA A 519 -21.77 -15.86 -16.68
CA ALA A 519 -21.96 -15.20 -17.97
C ALA A 519 -21.29 -13.81 -18.09
N ASP A 520 -20.44 -13.43 -17.14
CA ASP A 520 -19.75 -12.11 -17.06
C ASP A 520 -20.70 -10.90 -17.02
N ARG A 521 -21.92 -11.07 -16.50
CA ARG A 521 -22.99 -10.07 -16.41
C ARG A 521 -23.00 -9.35 -15.04
N VAL A 522 -21.84 -8.90 -14.57
CA VAL A 522 -21.72 -8.24 -13.26
C VAL A 522 -22.57 -6.95 -13.17
N ASP A 523 -22.73 -6.25 -14.28
CA ASP A 523 -23.51 -5.03 -14.33
C ASP A 523 -25.02 -5.27 -14.07
N ASP A 524 -25.56 -6.37 -14.57
CA ASP A 524 -26.94 -6.79 -14.31
C ASP A 524 -27.13 -7.21 -12.86
N VAL A 525 -26.15 -7.96 -12.30
CA VAL A 525 -26.11 -8.30 -10.88
C VAL A 525 -26.18 -7.05 -10.01
N LEU A 526 -25.37 -6.02 -10.32
CA LEU A 526 -25.35 -4.77 -9.57
C LEU A 526 -26.63 -3.94 -9.73
N GLU A 527 -27.36 -4.08 -10.83
CA GLU A 527 -28.66 -3.43 -11.04
C GLU A 527 -29.72 -4.08 -10.14
N ILE A 528 -29.81 -5.42 -10.14
CA ILE A 528 -30.76 -6.17 -9.31
C ILE A 528 -30.46 -5.92 -7.82
N THR A 529 -29.23 -6.14 -7.39
CA THR A 529 -28.84 -5.99 -5.99
C THR A 529 -28.90 -4.54 -5.53
N GLY A 530 -28.57 -3.59 -6.40
CA GLY A 530 -28.72 -2.17 -6.14
C GLY A 530 -30.16 -1.75 -5.88
N LYS A 531 -31.12 -2.28 -6.67
CA LYS A 531 -32.54 -2.05 -6.44
C LYS A 531 -33.01 -2.67 -5.11
N VAL A 532 -32.72 -3.94 -4.89
CA VAL A 532 -33.22 -4.68 -3.72
C VAL A 532 -32.58 -4.23 -2.41
N LEU A 533 -31.26 -4.08 -2.40
CA LEU A 533 -30.51 -3.82 -1.17
C LEU A 533 -30.35 -2.35 -0.87
N LEU A 534 -29.99 -1.53 -1.89
CA LEU A 534 -29.65 -0.14 -1.66
C LEU A 534 -30.88 0.76 -1.72
N ILE A 535 -31.76 0.60 -2.71
CA ILE A 535 -32.95 1.44 -2.86
C ILE A 535 -34.05 0.96 -1.92
N ASP A 536 -34.53 -0.29 -2.09
CA ASP A 536 -35.66 -0.82 -1.31
C ASP A 536 -35.24 -1.15 0.14
N GLY A 537 -34.00 -1.59 0.35
CA GLY A 537 -33.48 -2.01 1.67
C GLY A 537 -33.02 -0.83 2.53
N LEU A 538 -32.08 -0.03 2.04
CA LEU A 538 -31.50 1.11 2.77
C LEU A 538 -32.28 2.41 2.57
N GLY A 539 -33.19 2.48 1.59
CA GLY A 539 -33.93 3.71 1.27
C GLY A 539 -33.12 4.74 0.50
N LEU A 540 -32.02 4.35 -0.14
CA LEU A 540 -31.23 5.27 -0.96
C LEU A 540 -32.00 5.70 -2.22
N SER A 541 -31.77 6.91 -2.65
CA SER A 541 -32.26 7.38 -3.95
C SER A 541 -31.54 6.65 -5.11
N ARG A 542 -32.17 6.57 -6.27
CA ARG A 542 -31.54 6.05 -7.50
C ARG A 542 -30.24 6.78 -7.84
N ARG A 543 -30.16 8.09 -7.51
CA ARG A 543 -28.96 8.90 -7.74
C ARG A 543 -27.80 8.48 -6.85
N GLU A 544 -28.05 8.18 -5.58
CA GLU A 544 -27.01 7.70 -4.64
C GLU A 544 -26.55 6.30 -4.98
N ALA A 545 -27.45 5.39 -5.32
CA ALA A 545 -27.10 4.04 -5.78
C ALA A 545 -26.23 4.09 -7.05
N LYS A 546 -26.56 4.97 -8.01
CA LYS A 546 -25.75 5.22 -9.21
C LYS A 546 -24.38 5.81 -8.86
N ALA A 547 -24.33 6.78 -7.96
CA ALA A 547 -23.08 7.40 -7.52
C ALA A 547 -22.12 6.36 -6.89
N LEU A 548 -22.62 5.42 -6.08
CA LEU A 548 -21.81 4.33 -5.52
C LEU A 548 -21.20 3.44 -6.61
N ARG A 549 -21.96 3.15 -7.67
CA ARG A 549 -21.44 2.39 -8.82
C ARG A 549 -20.34 3.17 -9.55
N GLU A 550 -20.54 4.46 -9.77
CA GLU A 550 -19.56 5.35 -10.41
C GLU A 550 -18.28 5.49 -9.55
N ILE A 551 -18.42 5.58 -8.22
CA ILE A 551 -17.29 5.60 -7.28
C ILE A 551 -16.46 4.32 -7.43
N TRP A 552 -17.11 3.14 -7.34
CA TRP A 552 -16.43 1.86 -7.52
C TRP A 552 -15.72 1.78 -8.87
N GLN A 553 -16.41 2.06 -9.97
CA GLN A 553 -15.85 1.98 -11.32
C GLN A 553 -14.64 2.91 -11.47
N ARG A 554 -14.72 4.15 -11.01
CA ARG A 554 -13.63 5.13 -11.08
C ARG A 554 -12.38 4.66 -10.32
N LEU A 555 -12.54 4.19 -9.08
CA LEU A 555 -11.40 3.74 -8.27
C LEU A 555 -10.79 2.45 -8.82
N ARG A 556 -11.62 1.50 -9.27
CA ARG A 556 -11.21 0.27 -9.94
C ARG A 556 -10.43 0.58 -11.23
N ASP A 557 -10.99 1.41 -12.10
CA ASP A 557 -10.41 1.73 -13.40
C ASP A 557 -9.10 2.51 -13.22
N ARG A 558 -9.05 3.43 -12.25
CA ARG A 558 -7.83 4.11 -11.85
C ARG A 558 -6.73 3.11 -11.47
N ARG A 559 -7.06 2.09 -10.72
CA ARG A 559 -6.14 1.03 -10.29
C ARG A 559 -5.70 0.15 -11.47
N ILE A 560 -6.62 -0.27 -12.34
CA ILE A 560 -6.36 -1.17 -13.46
C ILE A 560 -5.56 -0.47 -14.57
N ASN A 561 -5.87 0.77 -14.88
CA ASN A 561 -5.22 1.51 -15.98
C ASN A 561 -3.74 1.78 -15.72
N ARG A 562 -3.29 1.83 -14.48
CA ARG A 562 -1.87 1.89 -14.12
C ARG A 562 -1.07 0.69 -14.62
N LYS A 563 -1.69 -0.49 -14.77
CA LYS A 563 -1.06 -1.69 -15.31
C LYS A 563 -0.73 -1.57 -16.81
N HIS A 564 -1.63 -0.99 -17.60
CA HIS A 564 -1.48 -0.92 -19.06
C HIS A 564 -0.31 -0.03 -19.50
N SER A 565 0.04 1.00 -18.72
CA SER A 565 1.21 1.84 -19.00
C SER A 565 2.55 1.12 -18.76
N ALA A 566 2.62 0.15 -17.85
CA ALA A 566 3.83 -0.64 -17.58
C ALA A 566 4.06 -1.74 -18.65
N VAL A 567 2.99 -2.37 -19.14
CA VAL A 567 3.08 -3.49 -20.11
C VAL A 567 3.42 -3.01 -21.52
N ARG A 568 2.96 -1.81 -21.94
CA ARG A 568 3.30 -1.27 -23.28
C ARG A 568 4.79 -0.96 -23.45
N ARG A 569 5.54 -0.65 -22.42
CA ARG A 569 7.01 -0.47 -22.50
C ARG A 569 7.76 -1.79 -22.65
N ALA A 570 7.29 -2.88 -22.05
CA ALA A 570 7.92 -4.20 -22.16
C ALA A 570 7.67 -4.88 -23.54
N ALA A 571 6.71 -4.39 -24.32
CA ALA A 571 6.42 -4.89 -25.68
C ALA A 571 7.12 -4.07 -26.79
N VAL A 572 7.76 -2.96 -26.46
CA VAL A 572 8.45 -2.06 -27.40
C VAL A 572 9.98 -2.05 -27.18
N SER A 573 10.46 -2.68 -26.12
CA SER A 573 11.87 -2.96 -25.85
C SER A 573 12.18 -4.45 -26.05
#